data_6bc5f98e1b877fc9c635b26280ea8f8d
#
_entry.id   6bc5f98e1b877fc9c635b26280ea8f8d
#
_cell.length_a   1.000
_cell.length_b   1.000
_cell.length_c   1.000
_cell.angle_alpha   90.00
_cell.angle_beta   90.00
_cell.angle_gamma   90.00
#
_symmetry.space_group_name_H-M   'P 1'
#
loop_
_entity.id
_entity.type
_entity.pdbx_description
1 polymer ?
#
loop_
_entity_poly.entity_id
_entity_poly.type
_entity_poly.pdbx_seq_one_letter_code
_entity_poly.pdbx_strand_id
1 'polypeptide(L)'
;MALVLLPGLNNLIEDISEEKKLPSQVVEAALREALLKGYERYRRTLYLGISEDPFEEDYFSNFDVGLDLEEEGYRVLASKIIVEEVESDDHQIAIAEVMQVADDAQVGDTVVLDVTPEKEDFGRMAAATTKQVLAQKLRDQQRRMIQEEFADLEDPVLTARVIRFERQSVIMAVSSGLGRPEVEAELPRRDQLPNDNYRANATFKVFLKEVSEIPRRGPQLFVSRSNAGLVVYLFENEVPEIQEGSVRIVAVAREANPPSRAVGPRTKVAVDSIEREVDPVGACIGARGSRIQQVVNELRGEKIDVIRWSSDPVQYICNSLSPARVEVVRLVDPEGQHAHVLVPPDQLSLAIGREGQNVRLAARLTGWKIDIKNSQEYDQATEDSEVAELISQREEEESLQREAEQRLEAEQAARAEEDARLRELYPLPEDEEDFQGDQLSDVDNDGTESESSETNSNIDPNYTEIETDESDIQETVEDMDTVEDKMIKQEEGTR
;
A
#
# COMPACT_ATOMS: atom_id res chain seq x y z
N MET A 1 40.10 -10.07 -31.17
CA MET A 1 39.12 -9.83 -30.13
C MET A 1 37.79 -9.65 -30.80
N ALA A 2 36.79 -10.48 -30.52
CA ALA A 2 35.49 -10.43 -31.14
C ALA A 2 34.62 -9.38 -30.43
N LEU A 3 34.32 -8.28 -31.11
CA LEU A 3 33.34 -7.28 -30.64
C LEU A 3 31.99 -7.58 -31.28
N VAL A 4 30.93 -7.69 -30.50
CA VAL A 4 29.57 -7.76 -31.05
C VAL A 4 29.07 -6.33 -31.24
N LEU A 5 28.94 -5.92 -32.50
CA LEU A 5 28.51 -4.58 -32.87
C LEU A 5 27.01 -4.39 -32.56
N LEU A 6 26.68 -3.29 -31.90
CA LEU A 6 25.32 -2.79 -31.64
C LEU A 6 25.21 -1.36 -32.21
N PRO A 7 24.98 -1.18 -33.53
CA PRO A 7 24.93 0.13 -34.13
C PRO A 7 23.84 1.00 -33.47
N GLY A 8 24.20 2.22 -33.07
CA GLY A 8 23.30 3.14 -32.37
C GLY A 8 23.17 2.89 -30.86
N LEU A 9 24.13 2.20 -30.23
CA LEU A 9 24.14 1.91 -28.81
C LEU A 9 23.99 3.18 -27.93
N ASN A 10 24.75 4.22 -28.25
CA ASN A 10 24.70 5.49 -27.54
C ASN A 10 23.32 6.15 -27.63
N ASN A 11 22.76 6.23 -28.84
CA ASN A 11 21.42 6.78 -29.05
C ASN A 11 20.37 5.94 -28.32
N LEU A 12 20.50 4.62 -28.28
CA LEU A 12 19.60 3.73 -27.56
C LEU A 12 19.63 4.00 -26.05
N ILE A 13 20.80 4.21 -25.46
CA ILE A 13 20.96 4.53 -24.04
C ILE A 13 20.35 5.89 -23.74
N GLU A 14 20.59 6.90 -24.58
CA GLU A 14 20.02 8.23 -24.44
C GLU A 14 18.49 8.22 -24.57
N ASP A 15 17.96 7.58 -25.62
CA ASP A 15 16.51 7.47 -25.85
C ASP A 15 15.80 6.77 -24.67
N ILE A 16 16.39 5.68 -24.15
CA ILE A 16 15.85 4.99 -22.98
C ILE A 16 15.94 5.86 -21.72
N SER A 17 17.08 6.56 -21.54
CA SER A 17 17.28 7.46 -20.41
C SER A 17 16.22 8.57 -20.38
N GLU A 18 15.94 9.18 -21.54
CA GLU A 18 14.90 10.21 -21.68
C GLU A 18 13.49 9.65 -21.54
N GLU A 19 13.18 8.51 -22.20
CA GLU A 19 11.85 7.89 -22.14
C GLU A 19 11.49 7.41 -20.74
N LYS A 20 12.44 6.74 -20.06
CA LYS A 20 12.23 6.18 -18.71
C LYS A 20 12.58 7.14 -17.58
N LYS A 21 13.17 8.28 -17.89
CA LYS A 21 13.64 9.28 -16.93
C LYS A 21 14.63 8.70 -15.92
N LEU A 22 15.51 7.83 -16.40
CA LEU A 22 16.56 7.18 -15.61
C LEU A 22 17.93 7.78 -15.95
N PRO A 23 18.88 7.86 -15.00
CA PRO A 23 20.26 8.21 -15.31
C PRO A 23 20.89 7.25 -16.32
N SER A 24 21.69 7.73 -17.27
CA SER A 24 22.33 6.90 -18.30
C SER A 24 23.16 5.76 -17.70
N GLN A 25 23.83 5.99 -16.57
CA GLN A 25 24.61 4.97 -15.85
C GLN A 25 23.75 3.78 -15.38
N VAL A 26 22.51 4.06 -14.96
CA VAL A 26 21.56 3.02 -14.54
C VAL A 26 21.08 2.20 -15.75
N VAL A 27 20.88 2.87 -16.89
CA VAL A 27 20.51 2.21 -18.15
C VAL A 27 21.66 1.32 -18.64
N GLU A 28 22.90 1.81 -18.58
CA GLU A 28 24.10 1.03 -18.93
C GLU A 28 24.26 -0.22 -18.04
N ALA A 29 24.11 -0.06 -16.72
CA ALA A 29 24.19 -1.19 -15.80
C ALA A 29 23.10 -2.24 -16.08
N ALA A 30 21.86 -1.80 -16.30
CA ALA A 30 20.75 -2.69 -16.65
C ALA A 30 21.00 -3.40 -18.00
N LEU A 31 21.63 -2.71 -18.96
CA LEU A 31 21.98 -3.29 -20.27
C LEU A 31 23.07 -4.34 -20.13
N ARG A 32 24.13 -4.09 -19.36
CA ARG A 32 25.19 -5.08 -19.07
C ARG A 32 24.60 -6.36 -18.48
N GLU A 33 23.79 -6.22 -17.44
CA GLU A 33 23.14 -7.37 -16.79
C GLU A 33 22.22 -8.13 -17.76
N ALA A 34 21.44 -7.41 -18.57
CA ALA A 34 20.57 -8.03 -19.56
C ALA A 34 21.34 -8.78 -20.65
N LEU A 35 22.48 -8.25 -21.09
CA LEU A 35 23.37 -8.91 -22.05
C LEU A 35 24.01 -10.16 -21.44
N LEU A 36 24.43 -10.09 -20.17
CA LEU A 36 24.96 -11.24 -19.44
C LEU A 36 23.93 -12.37 -19.36
N LYS A 37 22.68 -12.05 -18.97
CA LYS A 37 21.57 -13.04 -18.98
C LYS A 37 21.28 -13.60 -20.38
N GLY A 38 21.45 -12.79 -21.40
CA GLY A 38 21.41 -13.25 -22.80
C GLY A 38 22.50 -14.27 -23.12
N TYR A 39 23.73 -14.04 -22.64
CA TYR A 39 24.86 -14.95 -22.78
C TYR A 39 24.65 -16.25 -21.99
N GLU A 40 24.22 -16.19 -20.75
CA GLU A 40 23.89 -17.37 -19.92
C GLU A 40 22.88 -18.26 -20.64
N ARG A 41 21.79 -17.68 -21.16
CA ARG A 41 20.76 -18.43 -21.89
C ARG A 41 21.31 -19.06 -23.18
N TYR A 42 22.18 -18.35 -23.89
CA TYR A 42 22.85 -18.90 -25.06
C TYR A 42 23.72 -20.13 -24.69
N ARG A 43 24.51 -20.02 -23.62
CA ARG A 43 25.34 -21.12 -23.12
C ARG A 43 24.50 -22.33 -22.72
N ARG A 44 23.43 -22.15 -21.97
CA ARG A 44 22.49 -23.22 -21.61
C ARG A 44 21.85 -23.89 -22.83
N THR A 45 21.59 -23.12 -23.90
CA THR A 45 21.01 -23.66 -25.14
C THR A 45 21.98 -24.58 -25.88
N LEU A 46 23.29 -24.37 -25.78
CA LEU A 46 24.28 -25.26 -26.39
C LEU A 46 24.28 -26.67 -25.80
N TYR A 47 23.75 -26.82 -24.58
CA TYR A 47 23.63 -28.09 -23.85
C TYR A 47 22.21 -28.64 -23.83
N LEU A 48 21.29 -28.08 -24.62
CA LEU A 48 19.93 -28.60 -24.79
C LEU A 48 19.98 -30.00 -25.41
N GLY A 49 19.65 -31.02 -24.61
CA GLY A 49 19.69 -32.45 -24.96
C GLY A 49 20.40 -33.30 -23.93
N ILE A 50 21.02 -32.70 -22.92
CA ILE A 50 21.54 -33.38 -21.73
C ILE A 50 20.45 -33.36 -20.68
N SER A 51 20.25 -34.47 -19.98
CA SER A 51 19.10 -34.73 -19.09
C SER A 51 19.01 -33.83 -17.84
N GLU A 52 20.08 -33.12 -17.51
CA GLU A 52 20.18 -32.20 -16.37
C GLU A 52 20.90 -30.92 -16.81
N ASP A 53 20.52 -29.76 -16.28
CA ASP A 53 21.22 -28.50 -16.52
C ASP A 53 22.62 -28.60 -15.90
N PRO A 54 23.70 -28.52 -16.69
CA PRO A 54 25.05 -28.72 -16.19
C PRO A 54 25.58 -27.51 -15.40
N PHE A 55 24.81 -26.42 -15.30
CA PHE A 55 25.22 -25.15 -14.71
C PHE A 55 24.51 -24.93 -13.37
N GLU A 56 25.27 -24.86 -12.29
CA GLU A 56 24.83 -24.42 -10.97
C GLU A 56 24.37 -22.95 -11.02
N GLU A 57 23.63 -22.50 -10.01
CA GLU A 57 23.05 -21.16 -9.93
C GLU A 57 24.11 -20.06 -10.08
N ASP A 58 25.27 -20.23 -9.43
CA ASP A 58 26.38 -19.27 -9.41
C ASP A 58 27.45 -19.50 -10.50
N TYR A 59 27.20 -20.43 -11.43
CA TYR A 59 28.19 -20.81 -12.44
C TYR A 59 28.69 -19.62 -13.29
N PHE A 60 27.82 -18.65 -13.57
CA PHE A 60 28.14 -17.48 -14.39
C PHE A 60 28.60 -16.25 -13.58
N SER A 61 28.86 -16.40 -12.27
CA SER A 61 29.27 -15.29 -11.40
C SER A 61 30.64 -14.67 -11.78
N ASN A 62 31.50 -15.41 -12.46
CA ASN A 62 32.80 -14.95 -12.95
C ASN A 62 32.74 -14.27 -14.33
N PHE A 63 31.54 -14.17 -14.93
CA PHE A 63 31.37 -13.51 -16.23
C PHE A 63 30.84 -12.08 -16.05
N ASP A 64 31.25 -11.18 -16.93
CA ASP A 64 30.79 -9.79 -16.99
C ASP A 64 30.67 -9.33 -18.46
N VAL A 65 30.03 -8.21 -18.69
CA VAL A 65 29.87 -7.60 -20.00
C VAL A 65 30.49 -6.21 -20.02
N GLY A 66 31.51 -6.05 -20.85
CA GLY A 66 32.10 -4.74 -21.17
C GLY A 66 31.35 -4.07 -22.31
N LEU A 67 30.75 -2.90 -22.09
CA LEU A 67 30.20 -2.05 -23.13
C LEU A 67 31.31 -1.17 -23.70
N ASP A 68 31.41 -1.13 -25.01
CA ASP A 68 32.31 -0.24 -25.74
C ASP A 68 31.44 0.83 -26.44
N LEU A 69 31.40 2.01 -25.86
CA LEU A 69 30.59 3.12 -26.34
C LEU A 69 31.21 3.82 -27.55
N GLU A 70 32.55 3.70 -27.74
CA GLU A 70 33.27 4.29 -28.88
C GLU A 70 33.08 3.46 -30.15
N GLU A 71 33.19 2.14 -30.03
CA GLU A 71 33.02 1.20 -31.13
C GLU A 71 31.56 0.71 -31.28
N GLU A 72 30.63 1.23 -30.45
CA GLU A 72 29.22 0.85 -30.42
C GLU A 72 29.01 -0.67 -30.34
N GLY A 73 29.57 -1.31 -29.33
CA GLY A 73 29.51 -2.76 -29.21
C GLY A 73 29.63 -3.24 -27.76
N TYR A 74 29.68 -4.56 -27.60
CA TYR A 74 29.95 -5.18 -26.31
C TYR A 74 30.82 -6.42 -26.45
N ARG A 75 31.47 -6.76 -25.33
CA ARG A 75 32.29 -7.96 -25.15
C ARG A 75 31.84 -8.72 -23.91
N VAL A 76 31.89 -10.04 -23.98
CA VAL A 76 31.70 -10.88 -22.80
C VAL A 76 33.09 -11.20 -22.24
N LEU A 77 33.27 -10.88 -20.97
CA LEU A 77 34.51 -11.04 -20.23
C LEU A 77 34.35 -12.15 -19.20
N ALA A 78 35.36 -13.01 -19.05
CA ALA A 78 35.40 -14.01 -17.99
C ALA A 78 36.62 -13.78 -17.10
N SER A 79 36.40 -13.70 -15.81
CA SER A 79 37.46 -13.66 -14.78
C SER A 79 37.88 -15.10 -14.47
N LYS A 80 39.07 -15.52 -14.89
CA LYS A 80 39.57 -16.88 -14.69
C LYS A 80 40.74 -16.88 -13.72
N ILE A 81 40.80 -17.92 -12.89
CA ILE A 81 41.93 -18.13 -11.93
C ILE A 81 43.04 -18.89 -12.61
N ILE A 82 44.27 -18.44 -12.44
CA ILE A 82 45.45 -19.12 -13.00
C ILE A 82 45.78 -20.35 -12.13
N VAL A 83 45.82 -21.52 -12.77
CA VAL A 83 46.10 -22.81 -12.12
C VAL A 83 47.20 -23.58 -12.88
N GLU A 84 47.77 -24.58 -12.24
CA GLU A 84 48.75 -25.49 -12.91
C GLU A 84 48.02 -26.50 -13.81
N GLU A 85 46.93 -27.10 -13.31
CA GLU A 85 46.07 -28.03 -14.04
C GLU A 85 44.64 -27.48 -14.09
N VAL A 86 44.02 -27.39 -15.27
CA VAL A 86 42.68 -26.82 -15.51
C VAL A 86 41.62 -27.90 -15.30
N GLU A 87 40.73 -27.70 -14.35
CA GLU A 87 39.55 -28.55 -14.09
C GLU A 87 38.32 -28.02 -14.84
N SER A 88 38.21 -26.72 -14.96
CA SER A 88 37.08 -26.04 -15.64
C SER A 88 37.59 -24.94 -16.58
N ASP A 89 37.42 -25.15 -17.88
CA ASP A 89 37.84 -24.17 -18.89
C ASP A 89 37.13 -22.79 -18.77
N ASP A 90 35.98 -22.72 -18.13
CA ASP A 90 35.22 -21.47 -17.97
C ASP A 90 35.73 -20.63 -16.78
N HIS A 91 36.27 -21.27 -15.74
CA HIS A 91 36.68 -20.61 -14.48
C HIS A 91 38.21 -20.54 -14.28
N GLN A 92 38.94 -21.38 -15.00
CA GLN A 92 40.38 -21.55 -14.80
C GLN A 92 41.15 -21.42 -16.11
N ILE A 93 42.43 -21.08 -16.02
CA ILE A 93 43.35 -21.02 -17.15
C ILE A 93 44.74 -21.55 -16.72
N ALA A 94 45.37 -22.28 -17.60
CA ALA A 94 46.71 -22.81 -17.32
C ALA A 94 47.78 -21.69 -17.28
N ILE A 95 48.66 -21.72 -16.30
CA ILE A 95 49.76 -20.74 -16.17
C ILE A 95 50.65 -20.71 -17.43
N ALA A 96 50.80 -21.85 -18.10
CA ALA A 96 51.59 -21.95 -19.33
C ALA A 96 51.02 -21.13 -20.51
N GLU A 97 49.70 -20.91 -20.55
CA GLU A 97 49.04 -20.06 -21.56
C GLU A 97 49.19 -18.58 -21.22
N VAL A 98 49.02 -18.21 -19.94
CA VAL A 98 49.16 -16.83 -19.50
C VAL A 98 50.57 -16.29 -19.57
N MET A 99 51.58 -17.12 -19.33
CA MET A 99 52.98 -16.76 -19.43
C MET A 99 53.42 -16.43 -20.87
N GLN A 100 52.64 -16.78 -21.90
CA GLN A 100 52.94 -16.37 -23.26
C GLN A 100 52.61 -14.88 -23.52
N VAL A 101 51.78 -14.26 -22.67
CA VAL A 101 51.29 -12.90 -22.79
C VAL A 101 51.73 -11.98 -21.64
N ALA A 102 51.91 -12.54 -20.45
CA ALA A 102 52.33 -11.83 -19.24
C ALA A 102 53.39 -12.64 -18.47
N ASP A 103 54.62 -12.16 -18.45
CA ASP A 103 55.76 -12.84 -17.80
C ASP A 103 55.66 -12.85 -16.26
N ASP A 104 54.84 -11.98 -15.66
CA ASP A 104 54.73 -11.79 -14.19
C ASP A 104 53.58 -12.58 -13.53
N ALA A 105 52.86 -13.42 -14.29
CA ALA A 105 51.70 -14.15 -13.80
C ALA A 105 52.03 -15.23 -12.81
N GLN A 106 51.28 -15.35 -11.71
CA GLN A 106 51.45 -16.36 -10.67
C GLN A 106 50.19 -17.23 -10.54
N VAL A 107 50.39 -18.49 -10.08
CA VAL A 107 49.23 -19.37 -9.76
C VAL A 107 48.45 -18.77 -8.60
N GLY A 108 47.13 -18.68 -8.80
CA GLY A 108 46.17 -18.02 -7.88
C GLY A 108 45.79 -16.60 -8.29
N ASP A 109 46.49 -16.00 -9.24
CA ASP A 109 46.07 -14.69 -9.78
C ASP A 109 44.81 -14.82 -10.65
N THR A 110 44.05 -13.73 -10.79
CA THR A 110 42.86 -13.66 -11.63
C THR A 110 43.16 -12.88 -12.92
N VAL A 111 42.82 -13.46 -14.05
CA VAL A 111 42.96 -12.84 -15.38
C VAL A 111 41.60 -12.66 -16.03
N VAL A 112 41.37 -11.49 -16.61
CA VAL A 112 40.15 -11.20 -17.38
C VAL A 112 40.38 -11.49 -18.87
N LEU A 113 39.57 -12.37 -19.42
CA LEU A 113 39.68 -12.82 -20.82
C LEU A 113 38.39 -12.50 -21.59
N ASP A 114 38.57 -12.14 -22.86
CA ASP A 114 37.46 -11.97 -23.82
C ASP A 114 37.00 -13.36 -24.30
N VAL A 115 35.78 -13.73 -23.94
CA VAL A 115 35.13 -15.00 -24.29
C VAL A 115 33.93 -14.81 -25.19
N THR A 116 33.88 -13.69 -25.89
CA THR A 116 32.78 -13.32 -26.78
C THR A 116 32.61 -14.35 -27.92
N PRO A 117 31.42 -14.96 -28.10
CA PRO A 117 31.17 -15.93 -29.16
C PRO A 117 31.18 -15.27 -30.55
N GLU A 118 31.86 -15.89 -31.51
CA GLU A 118 31.91 -15.40 -32.92
C GLU A 118 30.69 -15.77 -33.78
N LYS A 119 29.72 -16.53 -33.21
CA LYS A 119 28.61 -17.08 -34.00
C LYS A 119 27.45 -16.07 -34.14
N GLU A 120 26.92 -15.94 -35.37
CA GLU A 120 25.72 -15.13 -35.66
C GLU A 120 24.48 -15.54 -34.88
N ASP A 121 24.34 -16.82 -34.52
CA ASP A 121 23.22 -17.33 -33.72
C ASP A 121 23.20 -16.78 -32.28
N PHE A 122 24.36 -16.47 -31.72
CA PHE A 122 24.46 -15.79 -30.43
C PHE A 122 23.76 -14.43 -30.46
N GLY A 123 24.01 -13.61 -31.48
CA GLY A 123 23.44 -12.27 -31.63
C GLY A 123 21.90 -12.29 -31.65
N ARG A 124 21.27 -13.25 -32.33
CA ARG A 124 19.82 -13.35 -32.45
C ARG A 124 19.15 -13.78 -31.13
N MET A 125 19.70 -14.80 -30.49
CA MET A 125 19.15 -15.32 -29.22
C MET A 125 19.39 -14.35 -28.06
N ALA A 126 20.59 -13.78 -27.98
CA ALA A 126 20.93 -12.78 -27.01
C ALA A 126 19.99 -11.56 -27.14
N ALA A 127 19.74 -11.05 -28.35
CA ALA A 127 18.90 -9.87 -28.58
C ALA A 127 17.46 -10.04 -28.05
N ALA A 128 16.82 -11.19 -28.25
CA ALA A 128 15.46 -11.44 -27.78
C ALA A 128 15.38 -11.49 -26.25
N THR A 129 16.31 -12.21 -25.62
CA THR A 129 16.39 -12.34 -24.15
C THR A 129 16.78 -11.01 -23.52
N THR A 130 17.81 -10.34 -24.05
CA THR A 130 18.27 -9.03 -23.58
C THR A 130 17.14 -8.01 -23.59
N LYS A 131 16.34 -7.94 -24.66
CA LYS A 131 15.19 -7.01 -24.73
C LYS A 131 14.19 -7.26 -23.60
N GLN A 132 13.87 -8.51 -23.30
CA GLN A 132 12.92 -8.86 -22.24
C GLN A 132 13.49 -8.53 -20.87
N VAL A 133 14.72 -8.96 -20.58
CA VAL A 133 15.39 -8.73 -19.29
C VAL A 133 15.64 -7.24 -19.06
N LEU A 134 16.13 -6.53 -20.09
CA LEU A 134 16.34 -5.08 -20.02
C LEU A 134 15.04 -4.34 -19.68
N ALA A 135 13.94 -4.66 -20.37
CA ALA A 135 12.64 -4.05 -20.12
C ALA A 135 12.14 -4.34 -18.68
N GLN A 136 12.46 -5.49 -18.12
CA GLN A 136 12.13 -5.81 -16.72
C GLN A 136 13.02 -5.02 -15.77
N LYS A 137 14.34 -5.04 -15.95
CA LYS A 137 15.30 -4.34 -15.09
C LYS A 137 15.05 -2.83 -15.03
N LEU A 138 14.77 -2.21 -16.20
CA LEU A 138 14.43 -0.79 -16.26
C LEU A 138 13.14 -0.48 -15.50
N ARG A 139 12.13 -1.36 -15.56
CA ARG A 139 10.92 -1.21 -14.76
C ARG A 139 11.20 -1.30 -13.25
N ASP A 140 12.03 -2.27 -12.87
CA ASP A 140 12.39 -2.47 -11.46
C ASP A 140 13.19 -1.28 -10.91
N GLN A 141 14.13 -0.75 -11.69
CA GLN A 141 14.88 0.46 -11.33
C GLN A 141 13.97 1.70 -11.25
N GLN A 142 13.07 1.88 -12.20
CA GLN A 142 12.10 2.97 -12.17
C GLN A 142 11.21 2.88 -10.91
N ARG A 143 10.79 1.67 -10.53
CA ARG A 143 10.01 1.42 -9.30
C ARG A 143 10.78 1.79 -8.05
N ARG A 144 12.04 1.38 -7.94
CA ARG A 144 12.89 1.73 -6.79
C ARG A 144 13.06 3.23 -6.66
N MET A 145 13.34 3.93 -7.76
CA MET A 145 13.47 5.39 -7.75
C MET A 145 12.18 6.08 -7.31
N ILE A 146 11.00 5.62 -7.78
CA ILE A 146 9.71 6.14 -7.34
C ILE A 146 9.52 5.88 -5.85
N GLN A 147 9.85 4.70 -5.36
CA GLN A 147 9.73 4.36 -3.93
C GLN A 147 10.63 5.26 -3.08
N GLU A 148 11.89 5.40 -3.42
CA GLU A 148 12.84 6.27 -2.72
C GLU A 148 12.39 7.74 -2.74
N GLU A 149 11.91 8.23 -3.89
CA GLU A 149 11.47 9.62 -4.05
C GLU A 149 10.21 9.94 -3.26
N PHE A 150 9.25 9.01 -3.15
CA PHE A 150 7.95 9.24 -2.52
C PHE A 150 7.83 8.69 -1.09
N ALA A 151 8.76 7.84 -0.61
CA ALA A 151 8.75 7.34 0.76
C ALA A 151 9.13 8.41 1.79
N ASP A 152 10.06 9.29 1.45
CA ASP A 152 10.65 10.30 2.33
C ASP A 152 10.05 11.70 2.14
N LEU A 153 8.84 11.81 1.59
CA LEU A 153 8.19 13.11 1.41
C LEU A 153 7.80 13.74 2.76
N GLU A 154 8.27 14.96 3.00
CA GLU A 154 7.87 15.76 4.16
C GLU A 154 6.36 16.07 4.13
N ASP A 155 5.84 16.42 2.95
CA ASP A 155 4.43 16.74 2.74
C ASP A 155 3.71 15.58 2.01
N PRO A 156 2.83 14.85 2.68
CA PRO A 156 2.09 13.74 2.05
C PRO A 156 0.98 14.21 1.08
N VAL A 157 0.76 15.53 0.93
CA VAL A 157 -0.27 16.07 0.03
C VAL A 157 0.35 16.62 -1.24
N LEU A 158 -0.06 16.03 -2.35
CA LEU A 158 0.45 16.32 -3.70
C LEU A 158 -0.61 17.02 -4.55
N THR A 159 -0.16 17.79 -5.54
CA THR A 159 -1.03 18.26 -6.61
C THR A 159 -1.08 17.21 -7.71
N ALA A 160 -2.27 16.68 -7.97
CA ALA A 160 -2.51 15.63 -8.95
C ALA A 160 -3.35 16.15 -10.13
N ARG A 161 -2.98 15.77 -11.34
CA ARG A 161 -3.69 16.08 -12.57
C ARG A 161 -4.31 14.80 -13.15
N VAL A 162 -5.60 14.82 -13.47
CA VAL A 162 -6.31 13.67 -14.05
C VAL A 162 -5.79 13.37 -15.45
N ILE A 163 -5.33 12.13 -15.67
CA ILE A 163 -4.87 11.63 -16.99
C ILE A 163 -5.99 10.87 -17.68
N ARG A 164 -6.49 9.79 -17.05
CA ARG A 164 -7.45 8.86 -17.62
C ARG A 164 -8.33 8.21 -16.54
N PHE A 165 -9.38 7.55 -17.00
CA PHE A 165 -10.28 6.77 -16.16
C PHE A 165 -10.07 5.29 -16.44
N GLU A 166 -9.98 4.51 -15.38
CA GLU A 166 -10.00 3.06 -15.43
C GLU A 166 -11.23 2.57 -14.65
N ARG A 167 -11.79 1.42 -14.98
CA ARG A 167 -13.05 0.85 -14.48
C ARG A 167 -13.62 1.46 -13.19
N GLN A 168 -12.87 1.46 -12.11
CA GLN A 168 -13.27 1.96 -10.78
C GLN A 168 -12.29 2.99 -10.19
N SER A 169 -11.28 3.39 -10.93
CA SER A 169 -10.21 4.28 -10.49
C SER A 169 -10.03 5.46 -11.42
N VAL A 170 -9.47 6.53 -10.89
CA VAL A 170 -8.98 7.67 -11.67
C VAL A 170 -7.46 7.64 -11.63
N ILE A 171 -6.82 7.61 -12.81
CA ILE A 171 -5.37 7.68 -12.89
C ILE A 171 -4.96 9.13 -13.03
N MET A 172 -4.07 9.55 -12.16
CA MET A 172 -3.62 10.92 -12.01
C MET A 172 -2.10 11.01 -12.18
N ALA A 173 -1.62 12.13 -12.70
CA ALA A 173 -0.21 12.47 -12.68
C ALA A 173 0.10 13.27 -11.41
N VAL A 174 1.09 12.84 -10.66
CA VAL A 174 1.60 13.52 -9.46
C VAL A 174 3.09 13.77 -9.60
N SER A 175 3.60 14.79 -8.93
CA SER A 175 5.03 15.08 -8.86
C SER A 175 5.42 15.33 -7.40
N SER A 176 6.58 14.85 -7.00
CA SER A 176 7.17 15.06 -5.67
C SER A 176 7.65 16.50 -5.43
N GLY A 177 7.77 17.29 -6.49
CA GLY A 177 8.21 18.69 -6.38
C GLY A 177 8.38 19.40 -7.73
N LEU A 178 8.74 20.69 -7.66
CA LEU A 178 8.99 21.51 -8.85
C LEU A 178 10.16 20.97 -9.67
N GLY A 179 9.91 20.69 -10.95
CA GLY A 179 10.92 20.18 -11.88
C GLY A 179 11.17 18.67 -11.80
N ARG A 180 10.48 17.97 -10.91
CA ARG A 180 10.50 16.52 -10.86
C ARG A 180 9.55 15.92 -11.91
N PRO A 181 9.83 14.72 -12.41
CA PRO A 181 8.97 14.05 -13.38
C PRO A 181 7.60 13.72 -12.78
N GLU A 182 6.57 13.82 -13.60
CA GLU A 182 5.24 13.34 -13.21
C GLU A 182 5.22 11.80 -13.21
N VAL A 183 4.64 11.22 -12.15
CA VAL A 183 4.44 9.79 -11.95
C VAL A 183 2.95 9.49 -11.91
N GLU A 184 2.55 8.34 -12.44
CA GLU A 184 1.15 7.90 -12.36
C GLU A 184 0.79 7.44 -10.95
N ALA A 185 -0.36 7.92 -10.46
CA ALA A 185 -0.95 7.53 -9.19
C ALA A 185 -2.40 7.10 -9.39
N GLU A 186 -2.84 6.11 -8.64
CA GLU A 186 -4.20 5.61 -8.65
C GLU A 186 -5.02 6.23 -7.53
N LEU A 187 -6.19 6.79 -7.89
CA LEU A 187 -7.23 7.23 -6.97
C LEU A 187 -8.40 6.24 -7.03
N PRO A 188 -8.47 5.24 -6.12
CA PRO A 188 -9.53 4.23 -6.11
C PRO A 188 -10.89 4.85 -5.81
N ARG A 189 -11.99 4.24 -6.26
CA ARG A 189 -13.36 4.75 -6.06
C ARG A 189 -13.70 5.04 -4.59
N ARG A 190 -13.23 4.19 -3.67
CA ARG A 190 -13.43 4.36 -2.22
C ARG A 190 -12.77 5.62 -1.65
N ASP A 191 -11.71 6.09 -2.31
CA ASP A 191 -10.91 7.25 -1.91
C ASP A 191 -11.28 8.54 -2.67
N GLN A 192 -12.24 8.47 -3.62
CA GLN A 192 -12.80 9.62 -4.34
C GLN A 192 -13.84 10.35 -3.50
N LEU A 193 -14.00 11.66 -3.71
CA LEU A 193 -15.08 12.41 -3.09
C LEU A 193 -16.33 12.42 -4.03
N PRO A 194 -17.53 12.28 -3.48
CA PRO A 194 -18.75 12.23 -4.27
C PRO A 194 -19.06 13.54 -5.02
N ASN A 195 -18.58 14.66 -4.50
CA ASN A 195 -18.80 15.99 -5.07
C ASN A 195 -17.69 16.45 -6.03
N ASP A 196 -16.59 15.68 -6.14
CA ASP A 196 -15.51 16.00 -7.06
C ASP A 196 -15.92 15.65 -8.49
N ASN A 197 -15.59 16.56 -9.42
CA ASN A 197 -15.83 16.35 -10.84
C ASN A 197 -14.50 16.03 -11.53
N TYR A 198 -14.18 14.77 -11.57
CA TYR A 198 -12.96 14.29 -12.22
C TYR A 198 -13.14 14.41 -13.74
N ARG A 199 -12.41 15.32 -14.38
CA ARG A 199 -12.35 15.49 -15.83
C ARG A 199 -10.90 15.43 -16.27
N ALA A 200 -10.66 15.03 -17.51
CA ALA A 200 -9.31 15.05 -18.06
C ALA A 200 -8.64 16.43 -17.85
N ASN A 201 -7.40 16.42 -17.42
CA ASN A 201 -6.59 17.59 -17.07
C ASN A 201 -7.08 18.43 -15.87
N ALA A 202 -8.13 18.01 -15.15
CA ALA A 202 -8.49 18.65 -13.88
C ALA A 202 -7.43 18.39 -12.82
N THR A 203 -7.16 19.38 -11.97
CA THR A 203 -6.17 19.29 -10.89
C THR A 203 -6.85 19.24 -9.54
N PHE A 204 -6.31 18.42 -8.64
CA PHE A 204 -6.79 18.23 -7.28
C PHE A 204 -5.61 18.12 -6.33
N LYS A 205 -5.78 18.54 -5.07
CA LYS A 205 -4.88 18.15 -3.99
C LYS A 205 -5.26 16.74 -3.51
N VAL A 206 -4.29 15.85 -3.42
CA VAL A 206 -4.50 14.45 -3.03
C VAL A 206 -3.52 14.08 -1.92
N PHE A 207 -3.95 13.25 -0.99
CA PHE A 207 -3.11 12.69 0.06
C PHE A 207 -2.44 11.42 -0.47
N LEU A 208 -1.13 11.32 -0.39
CA LEU A 208 -0.38 10.10 -0.69
C LEU A 208 -0.63 9.10 0.43
N LYS A 209 -1.35 8.03 0.13
CA LYS A 209 -1.78 7.04 1.10
C LYS A 209 -0.79 5.90 1.26
N GLU A 210 -0.26 5.46 0.13
CA GLU A 210 0.58 4.27 0.07
C GLU A 210 1.49 4.32 -1.17
N VAL A 211 2.72 3.86 -1.01
CA VAL A 211 3.67 3.58 -2.08
C VAL A 211 3.89 2.08 -2.11
N SER A 212 3.35 1.40 -3.13
CA SER A 212 3.44 -0.06 -3.24
C SER A 212 4.84 -0.49 -3.68
N GLU A 213 5.46 -1.39 -2.94
CA GLU A 213 6.78 -1.95 -3.29
C GLU A 213 6.71 -2.82 -4.55
N ILE A 214 5.69 -3.65 -4.66
CA ILE A 214 5.53 -4.59 -5.78
C ILE A 214 4.12 -4.47 -6.37
N PRO A 215 3.85 -3.47 -7.22
CA PRO A 215 2.57 -3.39 -7.91
C PRO A 215 2.44 -4.57 -8.88
N ARG A 216 1.46 -5.43 -8.69
CA ARG A 216 1.20 -6.56 -9.61
C ARG A 216 0.82 -6.06 -11.00
N ARG A 217 -0.02 -5.02 -11.07
CA ARG A 217 -0.41 -4.31 -12.31
C ARG A 217 -0.83 -2.88 -11.95
N GLY A 218 -0.48 -1.88 -12.78
CA GLY A 218 -0.90 -0.49 -12.62
C GLY A 218 0.12 0.41 -11.92
N PRO A 219 -0.31 1.61 -11.47
CA PRO A 219 0.53 2.58 -10.77
C PRO A 219 1.02 2.07 -9.40
N GLN A 220 2.16 2.58 -8.98
CA GLN A 220 2.78 2.26 -7.69
C GLN A 220 2.25 3.14 -6.56
N LEU A 221 1.81 4.35 -6.90
CA LEU A 221 1.33 5.34 -5.93
C LEU A 221 -0.18 5.23 -5.78
N PHE A 222 -0.65 5.14 -4.54
CA PHE A 222 -2.07 5.20 -4.19
C PHE A 222 -2.37 6.49 -3.47
N VAL A 223 -3.29 7.26 -4.01
CA VAL A 223 -3.69 8.55 -3.48
C VAL A 223 -5.14 8.57 -3.02
N SER A 224 -5.46 9.47 -2.10
CA SER A 224 -6.78 9.57 -1.49
C SER A 224 -7.23 11.03 -1.40
N ARG A 225 -8.52 11.27 -1.69
CA ARG A 225 -9.21 12.51 -1.38
C ARG A 225 -10.05 12.39 -0.10
N SER A 226 -10.29 11.15 0.37
CA SER A 226 -11.10 10.87 1.56
C SER A 226 -10.30 10.78 2.86
N ASN A 227 -8.96 10.76 2.81
CA ASN A 227 -8.11 10.69 3.98
C ASN A 227 -8.23 11.94 4.88
N ALA A 228 -8.24 11.74 6.19
CA ALA A 228 -8.30 12.85 7.17
C ALA A 228 -7.06 13.76 7.11
N GLY A 229 -5.88 13.20 6.77
CA GLY A 229 -4.64 13.97 6.61
C GLY A 229 -4.74 15.08 5.57
N LEU A 230 -5.59 14.92 4.53
CA LEU A 230 -5.84 16.00 3.58
C LEU A 230 -6.49 17.23 4.26
N VAL A 231 -7.40 17.00 5.20
CA VAL A 231 -8.05 18.11 5.95
C VAL A 231 -7.05 18.79 6.87
N VAL A 232 -6.20 18.03 7.54
CA VAL A 232 -5.13 18.56 8.39
C VAL A 232 -4.22 19.48 7.59
N TYR A 233 -3.69 19.00 6.49
CA TYR A 233 -2.82 19.79 5.59
C TYR A 233 -3.49 21.08 5.09
N LEU A 234 -4.78 21.00 4.73
CA LEU A 234 -5.51 22.18 4.26
C LEU A 234 -5.64 23.25 5.37
N PHE A 235 -5.89 22.83 6.62
CA PHE A 235 -5.91 23.76 7.75
C PHE A 235 -4.52 24.31 8.07
N GLU A 236 -3.47 23.51 8.02
CA GLU A 236 -2.09 23.94 8.20
C GLU A 236 -1.71 25.04 7.21
N ASN A 237 -2.14 24.92 5.95
CA ASN A 237 -1.86 25.95 4.94
C ASN A 237 -2.69 27.23 5.09
N GLU A 238 -3.92 27.14 5.62
CA GLU A 238 -4.84 28.29 5.70
C GLU A 238 -4.75 29.03 7.05
N VAL A 239 -4.19 28.39 8.09
CA VAL A 239 -4.19 28.90 9.46
C VAL A 239 -2.75 29.15 9.94
N PRO A 240 -2.27 30.40 9.90
CA PRO A 240 -0.91 30.73 10.35
C PRO A 240 -0.59 30.27 11.76
N GLU A 241 -1.56 30.36 12.69
CA GLU A 241 -1.40 29.97 14.08
C GLU A 241 -1.13 28.45 14.23
N ILE A 242 -1.52 27.61 13.23
CA ILE A 242 -1.16 26.20 13.19
C ILE A 242 0.28 26.05 12.67
N GLN A 243 0.67 26.80 11.64
CA GLN A 243 2.04 26.77 11.12
C GLN A 243 3.05 27.25 12.15
N GLU A 244 2.70 28.24 12.96
CA GLU A 244 3.52 28.78 14.05
C GLU A 244 3.52 27.85 15.29
N GLY A 245 2.62 26.87 15.35
CA GLY A 245 2.51 25.90 16.44
C GLY A 245 1.79 26.42 17.69
N SER A 246 1.21 27.64 17.66
CA SER A 246 0.41 28.17 18.78
C SER A 246 -0.96 27.49 18.88
N VAL A 247 -1.51 27.04 17.76
CA VAL A 247 -2.70 26.16 17.65
C VAL A 247 -2.32 24.81 17.07
N ARG A 248 -2.90 23.75 17.60
CA ARG A 248 -2.69 22.38 17.12
C ARG A 248 -4.01 21.67 16.81
N ILE A 249 -4.00 20.84 15.78
CA ILE A 249 -5.09 19.90 15.52
C ILE A 249 -4.83 18.64 16.34
N VAL A 250 -5.75 18.31 17.25
CA VAL A 250 -5.59 17.16 18.16
C VAL A 250 -6.18 15.89 17.54
N ALA A 251 -7.36 16.01 16.92
CA ALA A 251 -8.05 14.87 16.30
C ALA A 251 -8.92 15.32 15.13
N VAL A 252 -9.12 14.42 14.17
CA VAL A 252 -10.02 14.61 13.03
C VAL A 252 -10.89 13.37 12.86
N ALA A 253 -12.21 13.56 12.86
CA ALA A 253 -13.16 12.54 12.49
C ALA A 253 -13.84 12.93 11.19
N ARG A 254 -13.62 12.15 10.13
CA ARG A 254 -14.08 12.44 8.78
C ARG A 254 -14.98 11.34 8.23
N GLU A 255 -16.06 11.75 7.60
CA GLU A 255 -16.97 10.92 6.83
C GLU A 255 -17.10 11.52 5.42
N ALA A 256 -16.07 11.26 4.59
CA ALA A 256 -15.97 11.79 3.22
C ALA A 256 -16.96 11.12 2.26
N ASN A 257 -17.19 9.82 2.46
CA ASN A 257 -18.11 8.98 1.68
C ASN A 257 -19.16 8.36 2.61
N PRO A 258 -20.20 9.11 3.01
CA PRO A 258 -21.26 8.56 3.85
C PRO A 258 -22.00 7.43 3.12
N PRO A 259 -22.53 6.40 3.85
CA PRO A 259 -23.18 5.24 3.24
C PRO A 259 -24.44 5.61 2.46
N SER A 260 -25.13 6.68 2.86
CA SER A 260 -26.35 7.16 2.21
C SER A 260 -26.12 8.44 1.44
N ARG A 261 -26.68 8.52 0.23
CA ARG A 261 -26.67 9.75 -0.59
C ARG A 261 -27.50 10.90 0.01
N ALA A 262 -28.39 10.60 0.97
CA ALA A 262 -29.18 11.62 1.67
C ALA A 262 -28.34 12.44 2.66
N VAL A 263 -27.15 11.90 3.03
CA VAL A 263 -26.22 12.52 3.98
C VAL A 263 -24.98 12.96 3.21
N GLY A 264 -24.65 14.24 3.29
CA GLY A 264 -23.44 14.78 2.62
C GLY A 264 -22.17 14.51 3.42
N PRO A 265 -20.98 14.70 2.78
CA PRO A 265 -19.69 14.60 3.47
C PRO A 265 -19.59 15.59 4.63
N ARG A 266 -19.01 15.13 5.74
CA ARG A 266 -18.84 15.96 6.94
C ARG A 266 -17.59 15.56 7.72
N THR A 267 -16.93 16.56 8.29
CA THR A 267 -15.73 16.40 9.11
C THR A 267 -15.86 17.19 10.41
N LYS A 268 -15.41 16.60 11.52
CA LYS A 268 -15.18 17.29 12.80
C LYS A 268 -13.70 17.36 13.05
N VAL A 269 -13.20 18.55 13.42
CA VAL A 269 -11.78 18.83 13.70
C VAL A 269 -11.69 19.35 15.12
N ALA A 270 -10.99 18.63 15.99
CA ALA A 270 -10.70 19.06 17.34
C ALA A 270 -9.39 19.85 17.38
N VAL A 271 -9.44 21.05 17.89
CA VAL A 271 -8.31 21.98 17.97
C VAL A 271 -8.05 22.44 19.41
N ASP A 272 -6.79 22.64 19.73
CA ASP A 272 -6.33 23.13 21.03
C ASP A 272 -5.32 24.26 20.83
N SER A 273 -5.15 25.09 21.83
CA SER A 273 -4.12 26.14 21.85
C SER A 273 -3.15 25.94 23.01
N ILE A 274 -1.87 26.07 22.72
CA ILE A 274 -0.81 26.07 23.73
C ILE A 274 -0.84 27.41 24.48
N GLU A 275 -1.22 28.47 23.81
CA GLU A 275 -1.29 29.82 24.36
C GLU A 275 -2.72 30.12 24.88
N ARG A 276 -2.83 30.54 26.12
CA ARG A 276 -4.14 30.80 26.77
C ARG A 276 -4.93 31.95 26.13
N GLU A 277 -4.22 32.89 25.50
CA GLU A 277 -4.80 34.09 24.87
C GLU A 277 -5.33 33.85 23.47
N VAL A 278 -4.93 32.75 22.82
CA VAL A 278 -5.35 32.38 21.45
C VAL A 278 -6.59 31.49 21.50
N ASP A 279 -7.67 31.94 20.84
CA ASP A 279 -8.84 31.09 20.62
C ASP A 279 -8.61 30.16 19.43
N PRO A 280 -8.40 28.84 19.65
CA PRO A 280 -8.07 27.93 18.57
C PRO A 280 -9.21 27.73 17.57
N VAL A 281 -10.46 27.82 18.02
CA VAL A 281 -11.62 27.69 17.14
C VAL A 281 -11.76 28.94 16.28
N GLY A 282 -11.64 30.13 16.87
CA GLY A 282 -11.67 31.39 16.15
C GLY A 282 -10.55 31.53 15.12
N ALA A 283 -9.34 31.06 15.44
CA ALA A 283 -8.20 31.04 14.51
C ALA A 283 -8.48 30.18 13.26
N CYS A 284 -9.02 28.97 13.44
CA CYS A 284 -9.34 28.07 12.35
C CYS A 284 -10.55 28.54 11.51
N ILE A 285 -11.54 29.18 12.12
CA ILE A 285 -12.70 29.72 11.39
C ILE A 285 -12.29 30.96 10.59
N GLY A 286 -11.51 31.84 11.19
CA GLY A 286 -11.07 33.11 10.61
C GLY A 286 -12.17 34.17 10.56
N ALA A 287 -11.82 35.37 10.13
CA ALA A 287 -12.74 36.50 10.06
C ALA A 287 -13.95 36.16 9.16
N ARG A 288 -15.14 36.18 9.75
CA ARG A 288 -16.40 35.83 9.06
C ARG A 288 -16.40 34.45 8.36
N GLY A 289 -15.59 33.51 8.86
CA GLY A 289 -15.49 32.17 8.30
C GLY A 289 -14.60 32.07 7.04
N SER A 290 -13.75 33.07 6.76
CA SER A 290 -12.97 33.08 5.53
C SER A 290 -12.03 31.91 5.38
N ARG A 291 -11.29 31.52 6.45
CA ARG A 291 -10.31 30.42 6.42
C ARG A 291 -10.98 29.06 6.26
N ILE A 292 -11.95 28.75 7.10
CA ILE A 292 -12.69 27.48 6.99
C ILE A 292 -13.39 27.36 5.63
N GLN A 293 -13.87 28.48 5.05
CA GLN A 293 -14.53 28.46 3.75
C GLN A 293 -13.56 28.10 2.61
N GLN A 294 -12.28 28.47 2.71
CA GLN A 294 -11.25 28.04 1.75
C GLN A 294 -11.10 26.50 1.77
N VAL A 295 -11.00 25.91 2.97
CA VAL A 295 -10.92 24.45 3.13
C VAL A 295 -12.18 23.77 2.61
N VAL A 296 -13.37 24.30 2.94
CA VAL A 296 -14.66 23.77 2.43
C VAL A 296 -14.73 23.84 0.90
N ASN A 297 -14.24 24.92 0.29
CA ASN A 297 -14.23 25.07 -1.17
C ASN A 297 -13.29 24.05 -1.84
N GLU A 298 -12.09 23.81 -1.28
CA GLU A 298 -11.16 22.80 -1.80
C GLU A 298 -11.78 21.39 -1.72
N LEU A 299 -12.55 21.10 -0.67
CA LEU A 299 -13.26 19.84 -0.46
C LEU A 299 -14.67 19.82 -1.09
N ARG A 300 -14.95 20.74 -2.03
CA ARG A 300 -16.20 20.79 -2.80
C ARG A 300 -17.47 20.78 -1.97
N GLY A 301 -17.47 21.54 -0.89
CA GLY A 301 -18.65 21.76 -0.05
C GLY A 301 -18.83 20.74 1.07
N GLU A 302 -17.79 20.02 1.44
CA GLU A 302 -17.76 19.17 2.65
C GLU A 302 -17.99 20.05 3.88
N LYS A 303 -18.94 19.67 4.75
CA LYS A 303 -19.21 20.42 5.97
C LYS A 303 -18.14 20.14 7.02
N ILE A 304 -17.58 21.21 7.60
CA ILE A 304 -16.53 21.10 8.61
C ILE A 304 -16.99 21.78 9.89
N ASP A 305 -16.96 21.03 10.99
CA ASP A 305 -17.20 21.53 12.36
C ASP A 305 -15.87 21.61 13.09
N VAL A 306 -15.45 22.83 13.48
CA VAL A 306 -14.27 23.04 14.32
C VAL A 306 -14.69 23.05 15.78
N ILE A 307 -14.02 22.23 16.60
CA ILE A 307 -14.41 21.92 17.96
C ILE A 307 -13.20 22.18 18.87
N ARG A 308 -13.47 22.86 20.01
CA ARG A 308 -12.44 23.01 21.03
C ARG A 308 -12.17 21.68 21.72
N TRP A 309 -10.96 21.21 21.68
CA TRP A 309 -10.53 20.05 22.46
C TRP A 309 -10.52 20.40 23.98
N SER A 310 -10.70 19.40 24.80
CA SER A 310 -10.57 19.49 26.26
C SER A 310 -9.97 18.22 26.82
N SER A 311 -9.12 18.33 27.84
CA SER A 311 -8.61 17.18 28.60
C SER A 311 -9.68 16.55 29.49
N ASP A 312 -10.75 17.30 29.81
CA ASP A 312 -11.93 16.76 30.53
C ASP A 312 -12.84 16.07 29.49
N PRO A 313 -13.04 14.72 29.62
CA PRO A 313 -13.88 13.96 28.72
C PRO A 313 -15.32 14.50 28.64
N VAL A 314 -15.90 14.93 29.78
CA VAL A 314 -17.24 15.48 29.84
C VAL A 314 -17.37 16.71 28.96
N GLN A 315 -16.44 17.64 29.09
CA GLN A 315 -16.43 18.85 28.31
C GLN A 315 -16.11 18.57 26.83
N TYR A 316 -15.22 17.62 26.54
CA TYR A 316 -14.87 17.27 25.17
C TYR A 316 -16.01 16.59 24.42
N ILE A 317 -16.74 15.66 25.08
CA ILE A 317 -17.95 15.04 24.53
C ILE A 317 -19.01 16.10 24.28
N CYS A 318 -19.26 16.99 25.24
CA CYS A 318 -20.20 18.11 25.10
C CYS A 318 -19.88 18.98 23.87
N ASN A 319 -18.61 19.39 23.71
CA ASN A 319 -18.16 20.20 22.58
C ASN A 319 -18.31 19.45 21.25
N SER A 320 -18.02 18.14 21.25
CA SER A 320 -18.03 17.30 20.04
C SER A 320 -19.40 17.14 19.41
N LEU A 321 -20.48 17.25 20.19
CA LEU A 321 -21.87 17.15 19.72
C LEU A 321 -22.41 18.45 19.12
N SER A 322 -21.60 19.55 19.15
CA SER A 322 -21.99 20.79 18.44
C SER A 322 -22.49 20.49 17.01
N PRO A 323 -23.57 21.16 16.53
CA PRO A 323 -24.21 22.34 17.10
C PRO A 323 -25.34 22.05 18.11
N ALA A 324 -25.57 20.79 18.53
CA ALA A 324 -26.60 20.48 19.51
C ALA A 324 -26.21 20.98 20.91
N ARG A 325 -27.21 21.38 21.68
CA ARG A 325 -27.05 21.76 23.09
C ARG A 325 -27.19 20.53 23.96
N VAL A 326 -26.17 20.24 24.75
CA VAL A 326 -26.13 19.14 25.72
C VAL A 326 -26.45 19.70 27.10
N GLU A 327 -27.31 19.03 27.87
CA GLU A 327 -27.61 19.39 29.26
C GLU A 327 -26.65 18.74 30.23
N VAL A 328 -26.45 17.41 30.09
CA VAL A 328 -25.61 16.62 31.02
C VAL A 328 -24.88 15.56 30.21
N VAL A 329 -23.63 15.35 30.55
CA VAL A 329 -22.81 14.19 30.10
C VAL A 329 -22.48 13.37 31.35
N ARG A 330 -22.79 12.08 31.30
CA ARG A 330 -22.46 11.11 32.35
C ARG A 330 -21.50 10.07 31.82
N LEU A 331 -20.39 9.92 32.46
CA LEU A 331 -19.45 8.86 32.19
C LEU A 331 -19.94 7.60 32.87
N VAL A 332 -20.53 6.70 32.10
CA VAL A 332 -21.21 5.49 32.59
C VAL A 332 -20.18 4.41 32.89
N ASP A 333 -19.26 4.21 31.98
CA ASP A 333 -18.12 3.33 32.12
C ASP A 333 -16.85 4.07 31.64
N PRO A 334 -16.10 4.68 32.57
CA PRO A 334 -14.90 5.43 32.24
C PRO A 334 -13.79 4.55 31.63
N GLU A 335 -13.69 3.29 32.09
CA GLU A 335 -12.66 2.36 31.57
C GLU A 335 -13.02 1.85 30.19
N GLY A 336 -14.27 1.50 29.92
CA GLY A 336 -14.79 1.15 28.59
C GLY A 336 -15.11 2.35 27.71
N GLN A 337 -14.79 3.58 28.17
CA GLN A 337 -15.02 4.83 27.42
C GLN A 337 -16.46 5.00 26.93
N HIS A 338 -17.44 4.74 27.82
CA HIS A 338 -18.86 4.82 27.52
C HIS A 338 -19.51 5.99 28.24
N ALA A 339 -20.28 6.81 27.55
CA ALA A 339 -20.95 7.98 28.08
C ALA A 339 -22.41 8.07 27.63
N HIS A 340 -23.29 8.43 28.54
CA HIS A 340 -24.66 8.83 28.25
C HIS A 340 -24.74 10.36 28.20
N VAL A 341 -25.40 10.87 27.18
CA VAL A 341 -25.56 12.29 26.94
C VAL A 341 -27.04 12.65 26.97
N LEU A 342 -27.43 13.46 27.95
CA LEU A 342 -28.80 13.93 28.07
C LEU A 342 -28.97 15.23 27.30
N VAL A 343 -29.94 15.24 26.42
CA VAL A 343 -30.29 16.40 25.61
C VAL A 343 -31.77 16.75 25.72
N PRO A 344 -32.15 18.02 25.59
CA PRO A 344 -33.55 18.41 25.52
C PRO A 344 -34.24 17.76 24.30
N PRO A 345 -35.56 17.49 24.35
CA PRO A 345 -36.31 16.85 23.27
C PRO A 345 -36.16 17.58 21.90
N ASP A 346 -36.12 18.91 21.95
CA ASP A 346 -35.91 19.75 20.74
C ASP A 346 -34.52 19.64 20.12
N GLN A 347 -33.51 19.19 20.88
CA GLN A 347 -32.12 19.01 20.44
C GLN A 347 -31.79 17.56 20.04
N LEU A 348 -32.64 16.59 20.37
CA LEU A 348 -32.39 15.16 20.16
C LEU A 348 -32.05 14.84 18.70
N SER A 349 -32.88 15.30 17.76
CA SER A 349 -32.64 15.08 16.33
C SER A 349 -31.35 15.75 15.82
N LEU A 350 -30.96 16.88 16.42
CA LEU A 350 -29.75 17.60 16.06
C LEU A 350 -28.51 16.93 16.62
N ALA A 351 -28.58 16.42 17.85
CA ALA A 351 -27.52 15.71 18.52
C ALA A 351 -27.19 14.38 17.81
N ILE A 352 -28.22 13.62 17.45
CA ILE A 352 -28.07 12.39 16.65
C ILE A 352 -27.59 12.74 15.23
N GLY A 353 -28.18 13.76 14.61
CA GLY A 353 -27.95 14.12 13.21
C GLY A 353 -28.66 13.17 12.24
N ARG A 354 -28.61 13.50 10.95
CA ARG A 354 -29.16 12.64 9.89
C ARG A 354 -28.43 11.30 9.87
N GLU A 355 -29.19 10.21 9.96
CA GLU A 355 -28.66 8.83 9.98
C GLU A 355 -27.55 8.62 11.04
N GLY A 356 -27.61 9.35 12.14
CA GLY A 356 -26.62 9.23 13.21
C GLY A 356 -25.26 9.83 12.91
N GLN A 357 -25.10 10.64 11.85
CA GLN A 357 -23.81 11.17 11.42
C GLN A 357 -23.14 12.03 12.51
N ASN A 358 -23.90 12.89 13.20
CA ASN A 358 -23.32 13.78 14.19
C ASN A 358 -22.76 13.03 15.40
N VAL A 359 -23.54 12.09 15.96
CA VAL A 359 -23.09 11.27 17.10
C VAL A 359 -21.95 10.33 16.68
N ARG A 360 -22.01 9.72 15.51
CA ARG A 360 -20.95 8.83 15.00
C ARG A 360 -19.62 9.56 14.81
N LEU A 361 -19.65 10.78 14.28
CA LEU A 361 -18.45 11.62 14.16
C LEU A 361 -17.95 12.08 15.52
N ALA A 362 -18.83 12.42 16.46
CA ALA A 362 -18.46 12.78 17.82
C ALA A 362 -17.81 11.60 18.55
N ALA A 363 -18.37 10.40 18.42
CA ALA A 363 -17.80 9.18 19.00
C ALA A 363 -16.40 8.87 18.44
N ARG A 364 -16.22 8.96 17.10
CA ARG A 364 -14.88 8.76 16.48
C ARG A 364 -13.88 9.85 16.90
N LEU A 365 -14.34 11.08 17.06
CA LEU A 365 -13.47 12.20 17.43
C LEU A 365 -12.96 12.09 18.86
N THR A 366 -13.83 11.68 19.78
CA THR A 366 -13.55 11.62 21.23
C THR A 366 -12.96 10.28 21.65
N GLY A 367 -13.18 9.21 20.88
CA GLY A 367 -12.86 7.83 21.25
C GLY A 367 -13.89 7.21 22.20
N TRP A 368 -14.98 7.93 22.55
CA TRP A 368 -16.01 7.47 23.46
C TRP A 368 -17.20 6.90 22.72
N LYS A 369 -17.78 5.83 23.22
CA LYS A 369 -19.11 5.37 22.85
C LYS A 369 -20.14 6.33 23.47
N ILE A 370 -20.97 6.94 22.63
CA ILE A 370 -21.88 8.00 23.05
C ILE A 370 -23.32 7.57 22.78
N ASP A 371 -24.11 7.43 23.84
CA ASP A 371 -25.54 7.16 23.78
C ASP A 371 -26.32 8.42 24.14
N ILE A 372 -27.16 8.87 23.19
CA ILE A 372 -27.95 10.11 23.36
C ILE A 372 -29.32 9.73 23.89
N LYS A 373 -29.69 10.30 25.05
CA LYS A 373 -30.96 10.08 25.71
C LYS A 373 -31.74 11.40 25.86
N ASN A 374 -33.08 11.32 25.89
CA ASN A 374 -33.96 12.46 26.13
C ASN A 374 -33.94 12.80 27.61
N SER A 375 -33.63 14.04 27.96
CA SER A 375 -33.56 14.49 29.37
C SER A 375 -34.90 14.44 30.11
N GLN A 376 -36.04 14.52 29.41
CA GLN A 376 -37.38 14.46 30.04
C GLN A 376 -37.88 13.04 30.30
N GLU A 377 -37.38 12.05 29.56
CA GLU A 377 -37.72 10.63 29.71
C GLU A 377 -36.70 9.89 30.57
N TYR A 378 -35.72 10.61 31.06
CA TYR A 378 -34.62 10.07 31.86
C TYR A 378 -35.06 9.67 33.27
N ASP A 379 -34.89 8.37 33.55
CA ASP A 379 -35.09 7.82 34.93
C ASP A 379 -33.76 7.28 35.44
N GLN A 380 -33.25 7.90 36.48
CA GLN A 380 -31.96 7.59 37.07
C GLN A 380 -31.88 6.15 37.63
N ALA A 381 -32.97 5.60 38.17
CA ALA A 381 -32.97 4.26 38.72
C ALA A 381 -32.86 3.17 37.67
N THR A 382 -33.49 3.38 36.50
CA THR A 382 -33.39 2.49 35.33
C THR A 382 -32.01 2.54 34.75
N GLU A 383 -31.40 3.72 34.65
CA GLU A 383 -30.04 3.86 34.12
C GLU A 383 -28.98 3.21 34.99
N ASP A 384 -29.05 3.39 36.32
CA ASP A 384 -28.09 2.76 37.25
C ASP A 384 -28.10 1.23 37.12
N SER A 385 -29.27 0.64 36.80
CA SER A 385 -29.39 -0.80 36.49
C SER A 385 -28.75 -1.18 35.13
N GLU A 386 -29.03 -0.41 34.07
CA GLU A 386 -28.44 -0.63 32.72
C GLU A 386 -26.91 -0.50 32.77
N VAL A 387 -26.41 0.47 33.54
CA VAL A 387 -24.97 0.69 33.75
C VAL A 387 -24.31 -0.49 34.43
N ALA A 388 -24.94 -1.01 35.50
CA ALA A 388 -24.42 -2.16 36.23
C ALA A 388 -24.34 -3.42 35.32
N GLU A 389 -25.37 -3.61 34.48
CA GLU A 389 -25.35 -4.70 33.48
C GLU A 389 -24.24 -4.54 32.45
N LEU A 390 -24.02 -3.34 31.91
CA LEU A 390 -22.96 -3.06 30.93
C LEU A 390 -21.56 -3.30 31.50
N ILE A 391 -21.31 -2.84 32.74
CA ILE A 391 -20.04 -3.08 33.43
C ILE A 391 -19.81 -4.57 33.64
N SER A 392 -20.84 -5.29 34.07
CA SER A 392 -20.77 -6.74 34.28
C SER A 392 -20.47 -7.51 32.97
N GLN A 393 -21.13 -7.13 31.89
CA GLN A 393 -20.89 -7.74 30.58
C GLN A 393 -19.45 -7.48 30.08
N ARG A 394 -18.94 -6.27 30.23
CA ARG A 394 -17.54 -5.95 29.85
C ARG A 394 -16.53 -6.75 30.67
N GLU A 395 -16.70 -6.80 31.99
CA GLU A 395 -15.83 -7.58 32.89
C GLU A 395 -15.82 -9.07 32.51
N GLU A 396 -16.97 -9.61 32.08
CA GLU A 396 -17.10 -10.98 31.61
C GLU A 396 -16.39 -11.18 30.28
N GLU A 397 -16.55 -10.25 29.29
CA GLU A 397 -15.86 -10.28 28.02
C GLU A 397 -14.33 -10.16 28.18
N GLU A 398 -13.84 -9.26 29.03
CA GLU A 398 -12.42 -9.12 29.33
C GLU A 398 -11.85 -10.36 30.02
N SER A 399 -12.61 -11.01 30.89
CA SER A 399 -12.19 -12.24 31.55
C SER A 399 -12.04 -13.37 30.55
N LEU A 400 -12.98 -13.49 29.60
CA LEU A 400 -12.92 -14.48 28.50
C LEU A 400 -11.75 -14.21 27.53
N GLN A 401 -11.49 -12.95 27.23
CA GLN A 401 -10.34 -12.58 26.37
C GLN A 401 -9.01 -12.95 27.04
N ARG A 402 -8.84 -12.61 28.33
CA ARG A 402 -7.64 -12.97 29.10
C ARG A 402 -7.44 -14.49 29.19
N GLU A 403 -8.53 -15.26 29.36
CA GLU A 403 -8.46 -16.72 29.34
C GLU A 403 -8.06 -17.26 27.97
N ALA A 404 -8.58 -16.66 26.87
CA ALA A 404 -8.22 -17.03 25.52
C ALA A 404 -6.75 -16.73 25.19
N GLU A 405 -6.27 -15.55 25.60
CA GLU A 405 -4.84 -15.17 25.46
C GLU A 405 -3.93 -16.13 26.23
N GLN A 406 -4.26 -16.44 27.50
CA GLN A 406 -3.48 -17.39 28.31
C GLN A 406 -3.46 -18.80 27.70
N ARG A 407 -4.58 -19.25 27.10
CA ARG A 407 -4.60 -20.54 26.37
C ARG A 407 -3.71 -20.51 25.16
N LEU A 408 -3.73 -19.41 24.39
CA LEU A 408 -2.88 -19.24 23.20
C LEU A 408 -1.39 -19.22 23.57
N GLU A 409 -1.03 -18.48 24.61
CA GLU A 409 0.34 -18.45 25.14
C GLU A 409 0.81 -19.82 25.64
N ALA A 410 -0.07 -20.53 26.36
CA ALA A 410 0.23 -21.89 26.84
C ALA A 410 0.40 -22.88 25.66
N GLU A 411 -0.40 -22.77 24.61
CA GLU A 411 -0.28 -23.60 23.41
C GLU A 411 1.01 -23.27 22.65
N GLN A 412 1.39 -22.01 22.51
CA GLN A 412 2.65 -21.59 21.89
C GLN A 412 3.85 -22.07 22.70
N ALA A 413 3.80 -21.96 24.03
CA ALA A 413 4.85 -22.48 24.92
C ALA A 413 4.99 -24.00 24.80
N ALA A 414 3.88 -24.74 24.77
CA ALA A 414 3.88 -26.20 24.59
C ALA A 414 4.48 -26.62 23.23
N ARG A 415 4.15 -25.91 22.15
CA ARG A 415 4.76 -26.14 20.81
C ARG A 415 6.26 -25.85 20.82
N ALA A 416 6.68 -24.74 21.45
CA ALA A 416 8.10 -24.41 21.57
C ALA A 416 8.88 -25.45 22.38
N GLU A 417 8.29 -26.01 23.47
CA GLU A 417 8.88 -27.10 24.24
C GLU A 417 8.96 -28.40 23.41
N GLU A 418 7.92 -28.71 22.63
CA GLU A 418 7.91 -29.87 21.74
C GLU A 418 8.96 -29.75 20.64
N ASP A 419 9.07 -28.59 20.01
CA ASP A 419 10.09 -28.28 19.00
C ASP A 419 11.53 -28.34 19.60
N ALA A 420 11.72 -27.82 20.80
CA ALA A 420 12.99 -27.91 21.49
C ALA A 420 13.37 -29.38 21.79
N ARG A 421 12.38 -30.18 22.21
CA ARG A 421 12.57 -31.61 22.45
C ARG A 421 12.85 -32.41 21.19
N LEU A 422 12.22 -32.03 20.07
CA LEU A 422 12.50 -32.64 18.75
C LEU A 422 13.91 -32.31 18.28
N ARG A 423 14.38 -31.06 18.50
CA ARG A 423 15.77 -30.66 18.18
C ARG A 423 16.81 -31.39 19.04
N GLU A 424 16.50 -31.67 20.30
CA GLU A 424 17.38 -32.52 21.16
C GLU A 424 17.41 -33.98 20.69
N LEU A 425 16.28 -34.53 20.23
CA LEU A 425 16.18 -35.91 19.74
C LEU A 425 16.81 -36.12 18.35
N TYR A 426 16.77 -35.09 17.51
CA TYR A 426 17.30 -35.07 16.15
C TYR A 426 18.20 -33.84 15.98
N PRO A 427 19.44 -33.86 16.52
CA PRO A 427 20.39 -32.78 16.31
C PRO A 427 20.68 -32.67 14.81
N LEU A 428 20.50 -31.48 14.25
CA LEU A 428 20.97 -31.17 12.90
C LEU A 428 22.50 -31.33 12.86
N PRO A 429 23.07 -31.79 11.74
CA PRO A 429 24.55 -31.82 11.59
C PRO A 429 25.14 -30.43 11.78
N GLU A 430 26.29 -30.33 12.47
CA GLU A 430 26.97 -29.09 12.88
C GLU A 430 27.58 -28.28 11.71
N ASP A 431 27.17 -28.48 10.46
CA ASP A 431 27.82 -27.88 9.27
C ASP A 431 26.96 -26.83 8.55
N GLU A 432 26.12 -26.06 9.27
CA GLU A 432 25.45 -24.88 8.66
C GLU A 432 25.31 -23.70 9.66
N GLU A 433 26.41 -23.20 10.20
CA GLU A 433 26.52 -21.88 10.81
C GLU A 433 26.98 -20.85 9.75
N ASP A 434 26.21 -20.58 8.70
CA ASP A 434 26.37 -19.36 7.89
C ASP A 434 25.17 -19.10 6.95
N PHE A 435 23.94 -19.28 7.42
CA PHE A 435 22.78 -18.77 6.69
C PHE A 435 21.94 -17.86 7.59
N GLN A 436 22.42 -16.63 7.78
CA GLN A 436 21.58 -15.54 8.29
C GLN A 436 20.80 -14.94 7.15
N GLY A 437 19.51 -15.19 7.18
CA GLY A 437 18.47 -14.24 6.77
C GLY A 437 18.32 -14.01 5.28
N ASP A 438 17.48 -14.80 4.60
CA ASP A 438 16.54 -14.18 3.70
C ASP A 438 15.22 -14.98 3.62
N GLN A 439 14.19 -14.24 3.52
CA GLN A 439 12.77 -14.50 3.63
C GLN A 439 12.27 -15.69 2.80
N LEU A 440 11.63 -16.64 3.49
CA LEU A 440 10.69 -17.56 2.86
C LEU A 440 9.37 -16.81 2.57
N SER A 441 9.17 -16.44 1.32
CA SER A 441 7.87 -16.11 0.76
C SER A 441 7.67 -16.90 -0.53
N ASP A 442 6.56 -17.63 -0.54
CA ASP A 442 5.79 -18.08 -1.70
C ASP A 442 6.30 -19.30 -2.49
N VAL A 443 5.80 -20.47 -2.08
CA VAL A 443 5.68 -21.62 -2.98
C VAL A 443 4.33 -21.57 -3.67
N ASP A 444 4.35 -21.29 -4.97
CA ASP A 444 3.21 -21.39 -5.88
C ASP A 444 2.71 -22.84 -5.95
N ASN A 445 1.41 -22.98 -5.70
CA ASN A 445 0.67 -24.22 -5.89
C ASN A 445 0.20 -24.26 -7.36
N ASP A 446 0.91 -24.99 -8.21
CA ASP A 446 0.42 -25.36 -9.54
C ASP A 446 0.05 -26.85 -9.54
N GLY A 447 -1.21 -27.09 -9.90
CA GLY A 447 -1.83 -28.38 -9.81
C GLY A 447 -1.39 -29.35 -10.89
N THR A 448 -1.16 -30.60 -10.50
CA THR A 448 -1.38 -31.75 -11.35
C THR A 448 -1.94 -32.92 -10.52
N GLU A 449 -3.05 -33.41 -11.00
CA GLU A 449 -3.78 -34.58 -10.51
C GLU A 449 -2.93 -35.86 -10.55
N SER A 450 -2.98 -36.67 -9.51
CA SER A 450 -2.99 -38.13 -9.66
C SER A 450 -3.53 -38.82 -8.40
N GLU A 451 -4.42 -39.74 -8.67
CA GLU A 451 -5.21 -40.61 -7.80
C GLU A 451 -4.39 -41.40 -6.76
N SER A 452 -4.94 -41.59 -5.61
CA SER A 452 -5.43 -42.81 -5.00
C SER A 452 -5.18 -42.95 -3.49
N SER A 453 -6.24 -43.39 -2.85
CA SER A 453 -6.46 -44.32 -1.71
C SER A 453 -6.57 -43.72 -0.30
N GLU A 454 -7.85 -43.75 0.09
CA GLU A 454 -8.48 -44.15 1.37
C GLU A 454 -7.63 -44.32 2.64
N THR A 455 -7.95 -43.55 3.70
CA THR A 455 -8.48 -44.13 4.96
C THR A 455 -9.04 -43.07 5.90
N ASN A 456 -10.25 -43.31 6.31
CA ASN A 456 -11.07 -42.88 7.44
C ASN A 456 -10.38 -42.21 8.66
N SER A 457 -10.97 -41.09 9.14
CA SER A 457 -11.65 -41.03 10.45
C SER A 457 -12.31 -39.68 10.75
N ASN A 458 -13.61 -39.74 10.92
CA ASN A 458 -14.54 -38.89 11.71
C ASN A 458 -14.01 -37.61 12.36
N ILE A 459 -14.55 -36.44 11.96
CA ILE A 459 -14.95 -35.34 12.85
C ILE A 459 -16.23 -34.73 12.29
N ASP A 460 -17.23 -34.58 13.18
CA ASP A 460 -18.62 -34.19 13.00
C ASP A 460 -18.80 -32.72 12.53
N PRO A 461 -19.85 -32.44 11.74
CA PRO A 461 -20.01 -31.15 11.07
C PRO A 461 -21.06 -30.29 11.77
N ASN A 462 -20.73 -29.06 12.07
CA ASN A 462 -21.73 -28.00 12.22
C ASN A 462 -21.16 -26.64 11.86
N TYR A 463 -21.04 -26.40 10.56
CA TYR A 463 -21.06 -25.07 9.97
C TYR A 463 -21.81 -25.16 8.65
N THR A 464 -23.04 -24.67 8.66
CA THR A 464 -23.84 -24.42 7.45
C THR A 464 -23.28 -23.21 6.73
N GLU A 465 -22.51 -23.44 5.67
CA GLU A 465 -22.30 -22.46 4.61
C GLU A 465 -23.61 -22.33 3.83
N ILE A 466 -24.14 -21.11 3.79
CA ILE A 466 -25.23 -20.76 2.89
C ILE A 466 -24.59 -20.45 1.54
N GLU A 467 -24.58 -21.41 0.64
CA GLU A 467 -24.38 -21.19 -0.80
C GLU A 467 -25.58 -20.39 -1.33
N THR A 468 -25.35 -19.12 -1.67
CA THR A 468 -26.30 -18.36 -2.46
C THR A 468 -26.06 -18.68 -3.94
N ASP A 469 -27.01 -19.38 -4.51
CA ASP A 469 -27.05 -19.74 -5.92
C ASP A 469 -27.19 -18.48 -6.79
N GLU A 470 -26.26 -18.26 -7.72
CA GLU A 470 -26.28 -17.12 -8.65
C GLU A 470 -27.47 -17.10 -9.63
N SER A 471 -28.28 -18.15 -9.64
CA SER A 471 -29.47 -18.25 -10.49
C SER A 471 -30.66 -17.40 -10.00
N ASP A 472 -30.74 -17.09 -8.70
CA ASP A 472 -31.87 -16.32 -8.13
C ASP A 472 -31.75 -14.80 -8.30
N ILE A 473 -30.59 -14.31 -8.76
CA ILE A 473 -30.37 -12.87 -8.97
C ILE A 473 -30.80 -12.41 -10.37
N GLN A 474 -30.88 -13.32 -11.36
CA GLN A 474 -31.33 -12.96 -12.70
C GLN A 474 -32.86 -12.89 -12.83
N GLU A 475 -33.61 -13.66 -12.06
CA GLU A 475 -35.10 -13.63 -12.11
C GLU A 475 -35.71 -12.40 -11.45
N THR A 476 -35.03 -11.76 -10.46
CA THR A 476 -35.51 -10.54 -9.79
C THR A 476 -35.23 -9.25 -10.56
N VAL A 477 -34.36 -9.25 -11.56
CA VAL A 477 -34.08 -8.06 -12.39
C VAL A 477 -35.04 -7.94 -13.57
N GLU A 478 -35.51 -9.08 -14.13
CA GLU A 478 -36.50 -9.06 -15.22
C GLU A 478 -37.90 -8.70 -14.74
N ASP A 479 -38.27 -8.95 -13.46
CA ASP A 479 -39.57 -8.55 -12.90
C ASP A 479 -39.63 -7.07 -12.52
N MET A 480 -38.51 -6.39 -12.29
CA MET A 480 -38.51 -4.93 -12.02
C MET A 480 -38.68 -4.08 -13.29
N ASP A 481 -38.14 -4.49 -14.43
CA ASP A 481 -38.27 -3.77 -15.70
C ASP A 481 -39.70 -3.87 -16.28
N THR A 482 -40.43 -4.95 -15.95
CA THR A 482 -41.85 -5.11 -16.37
C THR A 482 -42.84 -4.30 -15.54
N VAL A 483 -42.45 -3.84 -14.34
CA VAL A 483 -43.31 -3.00 -13.48
C VAL A 483 -43.17 -1.53 -13.86
N GLU A 484 -41.99 -1.08 -14.23
CA GLU A 484 -41.76 0.31 -14.68
C GLU A 484 -42.45 0.61 -16.03
N ASP A 485 -42.41 -0.31 -16.96
CA ASP A 485 -43.09 -0.18 -18.28
C ASP A 485 -44.64 -0.18 -18.18
N LYS A 486 -45.19 -0.77 -17.10
CA LYS A 486 -46.66 -0.71 -16.85
C LYS A 486 -47.10 0.58 -16.17
N MET A 487 -46.24 1.22 -15.37
CA MET A 487 -46.55 2.51 -14.75
C MET A 487 -46.49 3.67 -15.75
N ILE A 488 -45.57 3.64 -16.70
CA ILE A 488 -45.42 4.69 -17.73
C ILE A 488 -46.61 4.65 -18.71
N LYS A 489 -47.18 3.48 -19.01
CA LYS A 489 -48.38 3.37 -19.88
C LYS A 489 -49.70 3.75 -19.22
N GLN A 490 -49.76 3.88 -17.90
CA GLN A 490 -50.94 4.38 -17.20
C GLN A 490 -51.01 5.91 -17.10
N GLU A 491 -49.90 6.62 -17.20
CA GLU A 491 -49.89 8.09 -17.18
C GLU A 491 -50.10 8.74 -18.53
N GLU A 492 -49.86 8.04 -19.65
CA GLU A 492 -50.18 8.57 -21.00
C GLU A 492 -51.65 8.38 -21.46
N GLY A 493 -52.44 7.63 -20.70
CA GLY A 493 -53.85 7.36 -21.01
C GLY A 493 -54.86 8.34 -20.42
N THR A 494 -54.41 9.41 -19.72
CA THR A 494 -55.30 10.38 -19.06
C THR A 494 -54.95 11.84 -19.42
N ARG A 495 -54.67 12.09 -20.68
CA ARG A 495 -54.67 13.46 -21.26
C ARG A 495 -55.42 13.48 -22.57
#